data_5b53d38953acd0f6dc5badc3691a94ca
#
_entry.id   5b53d38953acd0f6dc5badc3691a94ca
#
_cell.length_a   1.000
_cell.length_b   1.000
_cell.length_c   1.000
_cell.angle_alpha   90.00
_cell.angle_beta   90.00
_cell.angle_gamma   90.00
#
_symmetry.space_group_name_H-M   'P 1'
#
loop_
_entity.id
_entity.type
_entity.pdbx_description
1 polymer ?
#
loop_
_entity_poly.entity_id
_entity_poly.type
_entity_poly.pdbx_seq_one_letter_code
_entity_poly.pdbx_strand_id
1 'polypeptide(L)'
;MLCFSDSIRHDDPSMQQLLNTIEKAQTLTQLILAVWPLARVLARHIVEYVLAERAQRPVPWPPCPTCGTLLRSKGFAQRQLTSLVGPIRGRRRIGRCPHGCDIPQVAPFDAALGVQPHQRTSGELQCLGCALVVSLHNALQDLRFRSRPRQLPRADQQASQQPSDSPVQS
;
A
#
# COMPACT_ATOMS: atom_id res chain seq x y z
N MET A 1 -10.48 -29.29 -9.59
CA MET A 1 -10.73 -27.98 -10.21
C MET A 1 -12.03 -27.45 -9.58
N LEU A 2 -11.92 -26.74 -8.43
CA LEU A 2 -13.08 -26.14 -7.78
C LEU A 2 -13.56 -24.99 -8.66
N CYS A 3 -14.82 -25.03 -9.07
CA CYS A 3 -15.41 -23.97 -9.90
C CYS A 3 -15.35 -22.64 -9.15
N PHE A 4 -14.75 -21.65 -9.78
CA PHE A 4 -14.68 -20.27 -9.30
C PHE A 4 -16.06 -19.66 -8.98
N SER A 5 -17.13 -20.21 -9.63
CA SER A 5 -18.52 -19.87 -9.40
C SER A 5 -19.03 -20.18 -7.99
N ASP A 6 -18.47 -21.17 -7.27
CA ASP A 6 -18.94 -21.50 -5.93
C ASP A 6 -18.45 -20.53 -4.85
N SER A 7 -17.43 -19.74 -5.16
CA SER A 7 -16.88 -18.73 -4.22
C SER A 7 -17.64 -17.39 -4.26
N ILE A 8 -18.37 -17.12 -5.35
CA ILE A 8 -19.22 -15.95 -5.49
C ILE A 8 -20.66 -16.41 -5.22
N ARG A 9 -21.05 -16.42 -3.96
CA ARG A 9 -22.44 -16.68 -3.60
C ARG A 9 -23.29 -15.52 -4.12
N HIS A 10 -24.09 -15.78 -5.14
CA HIS A 10 -25.07 -14.83 -5.67
C HIS A 10 -26.08 -14.36 -4.60
N ASP A 11 -26.18 -15.10 -3.51
CA ASP A 11 -27.09 -14.83 -2.40
C ASP A 11 -26.48 -13.93 -1.30
N ASP A 12 -25.23 -13.42 -1.49
CA ASP A 12 -24.66 -12.46 -0.54
C ASP A 12 -25.42 -11.13 -0.69
N PRO A 13 -26.12 -10.67 0.37
CA PRO A 13 -26.88 -9.41 0.34
C PRO A 13 -26.02 -8.21 -0.04
N SER A 14 -24.73 -8.25 0.29
CA SER A 14 -23.77 -7.22 -0.09
C SER A 14 -23.56 -7.17 -1.62
N MET A 15 -23.51 -8.32 -2.26
CA MET A 15 -23.35 -8.42 -3.71
C MET A 15 -24.60 -7.91 -4.44
N GLN A 16 -25.79 -8.31 -3.98
CA GLN A 16 -27.04 -7.83 -4.53
C GLN A 16 -27.18 -6.31 -4.40
N GLN A 17 -26.77 -5.76 -3.25
CA GLN A 17 -26.79 -4.31 -3.04
C GLN A 17 -25.85 -3.57 -4.01
N LEU A 18 -24.65 -4.12 -4.30
CA LEU A 18 -23.74 -3.55 -5.29
C LEU A 18 -24.33 -3.60 -6.70
N LEU A 19 -24.95 -4.72 -7.10
CA LEU A 19 -25.60 -4.86 -8.40
C LEU A 19 -26.77 -3.87 -8.57
N ASN A 20 -27.63 -3.73 -7.56
CA ASN A 20 -28.70 -2.75 -7.56
C ASN A 20 -28.20 -1.30 -7.68
N THR A 21 -27.02 -1.01 -7.11
CA THR A 21 -26.40 0.32 -7.23
C THR A 21 -25.93 0.58 -8.66
N ILE A 22 -25.40 -0.45 -9.33
CA ILE A 22 -24.98 -0.37 -10.74
C ILE A 22 -26.18 -0.12 -11.65
N GLU A 23 -27.29 -0.84 -11.45
CA GLU A 23 -28.50 -0.69 -12.25
C GLU A 23 -29.14 0.71 -12.14
N LYS A 24 -29.02 1.35 -10.97
CA LYS A 24 -29.54 2.70 -10.73
C LYS A 24 -28.65 3.82 -11.27
N ALA A 25 -27.45 3.52 -11.75
CA ALA A 25 -26.53 4.51 -12.26
C ALA A 25 -27.00 5.09 -13.60
N GLN A 26 -27.26 6.41 -13.64
CA GLN A 26 -27.77 7.12 -14.83
C GLN A 26 -26.66 7.80 -15.65
N THR A 27 -25.49 8.03 -15.04
CA THR A 27 -24.36 8.68 -15.70
C THR A 27 -23.14 7.75 -15.73
N LEU A 28 -22.25 7.97 -16.71
CA LEU A 28 -21.01 7.21 -16.81
C LEU A 28 -20.16 7.28 -15.52
N THR A 29 -20.09 8.46 -14.91
CA THR A 29 -19.37 8.64 -13.63
C THR A 29 -19.98 7.81 -12.52
N GLN A 30 -21.32 7.82 -12.38
CA GLN A 30 -22.03 7.00 -11.39
C GLN A 30 -21.79 5.52 -11.65
N LEU A 31 -21.83 5.10 -12.91
CA LEU A 31 -21.59 3.70 -13.30
C LEU A 31 -20.18 3.26 -12.92
N ILE A 32 -19.15 4.05 -13.24
CA ILE A 32 -17.77 3.74 -12.88
C ILE A 32 -17.62 3.63 -11.35
N LEU A 33 -18.16 4.59 -10.59
CA LEU A 33 -18.11 4.59 -9.13
C LEU A 33 -18.87 3.42 -8.50
N ALA A 34 -19.97 2.97 -9.12
CA ALA A 34 -20.74 1.83 -8.66
C ALA A 34 -20.05 0.47 -8.96
N VAL A 35 -19.36 0.36 -10.10
CA VAL A 35 -18.64 -0.86 -10.51
C VAL A 35 -17.35 -1.05 -9.69
N TRP A 36 -16.69 0.02 -9.26
CA TRP A 36 -15.41 -0.04 -8.56
C TRP A 36 -15.42 -0.90 -7.29
N PRO A 37 -16.40 -0.77 -6.36
CA PRO A 37 -16.50 -1.66 -5.20
C PRO A 37 -16.66 -3.13 -5.59
N LEU A 38 -17.45 -3.43 -6.61
CA LEU A 38 -17.61 -4.79 -7.11
C LEU A 38 -16.30 -5.37 -7.65
N ALA A 39 -15.57 -4.60 -8.46
CA ALA A 39 -14.26 -4.99 -8.98
C ALA A 39 -13.27 -5.29 -7.85
N ARG A 40 -13.27 -4.50 -6.78
CA ARG A 40 -12.43 -4.75 -5.59
C ARG A 40 -12.80 -6.03 -4.86
N VAL A 41 -14.09 -6.33 -4.71
CA VAL A 41 -14.56 -7.57 -4.10
C VAL A 41 -14.11 -8.77 -4.91
N LEU A 42 -14.29 -8.74 -6.22
CA LEU A 42 -13.84 -9.80 -7.12
C LEU A 42 -12.31 -9.99 -7.06
N ALA A 43 -11.55 -8.91 -7.17
CA ALA A 43 -10.10 -8.96 -7.09
C ALA A 43 -9.61 -9.56 -5.76
N ARG A 44 -10.23 -9.19 -4.64
CA ARG A 44 -9.92 -9.76 -3.33
C ARG A 44 -10.17 -11.27 -3.30
N HIS A 45 -11.32 -11.74 -3.77
CA HIS A 45 -11.63 -13.17 -3.80
C HIS A 45 -10.65 -13.97 -4.68
N ILE A 46 -10.27 -13.42 -5.84
CA ILE A 46 -9.25 -14.03 -6.70
C ILE A 46 -7.93 -14.17 -5.96
N VAL A 47 -7.47 -13.11 -5.30
CA VAL A 47 -6.21 -13.12 -4.55
C VAL A 47 -6.27 -14.12 -3.39
N GLU A 48 -7.35 -14.13 -2.60
CA GLU A 48 -7.54 -15.07 -1.48
C GLU A 48 -7.57 -16.53 -1.97
N TYR A 49 -8.24 -16.79 -3.08
CA TYR A 49 -8.25 -18.10 -3.71
C TYR A 49 -6.85 -18.57 -4.14
N VAL A 50 -6.12 -17.72 -4.86
CA VAL A 50 -4.75 -18.03 -5.30
C VAL A 50 -3.81 -18.23 -4.11
N LEU A 51 -3.96 -17.45 -3.04
CA LEU A 51 -3.17 -17.62 -1.83
C LEU A 51 -3.51 -18.94 -1.12
N ALA A 52 -4.78 -19.33 -1.07
CA ALA A 52 -5.20 -20.60 -0.49
C ALA A 52 -4.61 -21.79 -1.24
N GLU A 53 -4.63 -21.78 -2.56
CA GLU A 53 -4.02 -22.79 -3.42
C GLU A 53 -2.49 -22.88 -3.22
N ARG A 54 -1.82 -21.73 -3.22
CA ARG A 54 -0.36 -21.69 -3.03
C ARG A 54 0.08 -22.13 -1.64
N ALA A 55 -0.71 -21.83 -0.60
CA ALA A 55 -0.40 -22.22 0.78
C ALA A 55 -0.43 -23.75 0.99
N GLN A 56 -1.10 -24.51 0.10
CA GLN A 56 -1.13 -25.97 0.16
C GLN A 56 0.10 -26.62 -0.46
N ARG A 57 0.83 -25.91 -1.30
CA ARG A 57 2.04 -26.46 -1.93
C ARG A 57 3.11 -26.78 -0.89
N PRO A 58 3.86 -27.87 -1.06
CA PRO A 58 4.99 -28.16 -0.18
C PRO A 58 6.04 -27.06 -0.30
N VAL A 59 6.54 -26.59 0.83
CA VAL A 59 7.58 -25.58 0.89
C VAL A 59 8.75 -26.16 1.67
N PRO A 60 10.00 -25.99 1.22
CA PRO A 60 11.18 -26.40 1.97
C PRO A 60 11.25 -25.63 3.29
N TRP A 61 11.50 -26.35 4.39
CA TRP A 61 11.66 -25.77 5.70
C TRP A 61 13.10 -25.32 5.91
N PRO A 62 13.33 -24.09 6.39
CA PRO A 62 14.67 -23.64 6.74
C PRO A 62 15.18 -24.36 8.00
N PRO A 63 16.51 -24.37 8.22
CA PRO A 63 17.08 -24.85 9.47
C PRO A 63 16.74 -23.93 10.65
N CYS A 64 16.64 -24.51 11.83
CA CYS A 64 16.47 -23.76 13.07
C CYS A 64 17.72 -22.89 13.32
N PRO A 65 17.59 -21.59 13.58
CA PRO A 65 18.74 -20.72 13.82
C PRO A 65 19.53 -21.08 15.08
N THR A 66 18.90 -21.79 16.03
CA THR A 66 19.53 -22.17 17.30
C THR A 66 20.26 -23.50 17.25
N CYS A 67 19.66 -24.54 16.63
CA CYS A 67 20.23 -25.90 16.67
C CYS A 67 20.51 -26.47 15.29
N GLY A 68 20.28 -25.77 14.20
CA GLY A 68 20.53 -26.21 12.83
C GLY A 68 19.58 -27.29 12.29
N THR A 69 18.70 -27.87 13.10
CA THR A 69 17.77 -28.91 12.67
C THR A 69 16.66 -28.33 11.80
N LEU A 70 16.27 -29.02 10.73
CA LEU A 70 15.20 -28.59 9.85
C LEU A 70 13.88 -28.42 10.62
N LEU A 71 13.24 -27.28 10.42
CA LEU A 71 11.94 -27.01 11.03
C LEU A 71 10.88 -27.96 10.49
N ARG A 72 9.86 -28.22 11.29
CA ARG A 72 8.70 -29.03 10.90
C ARG A 72 7.42 -28.21 10.97
N SER A 73 6.45 -28.57 10.15
CA SER A 73 5.14 -27.90 10.16
C SER A 73 4.45 -28.07 11.51
N LYS A 74 4.04 -26.96 12.11
CA LYS A 74 3.13 -26.93 13.29
C LYS A 74 1.66 -26.93 12.87
N GLY A 75 1.37 -26.68 11.59
CA GLY A 75 0.02 -26.51 11.08
C GLY A 75 -0.17 -25.20 10.34
N PHE A 76 -1.43 -24.80 10.19
CA PHE A 76 -1.80 -23.56 9.52
C PHE A 76 -2.16 -22.47 10.54
N ALA A 77 -1.73 -21.24 10.26
CA ALA A 77 -2.18 -20.05 10.94
C ALA A 77 -2.86 -19.10 9.96
N GLN A 78 -3.86 -18.38 10.42
CA GLN A 78 -4.49 -17.32 9.65
C GLN A 78 -3.64 -16.07 9.69
N ARG A 79 -3.66 -15.31 8.59
CA ARG A 79 -3.07 -13.98 8.47
C ARG A 79 -4.01 -13.07 7.72
N GLN A 80 -4.04 -11.81 8.12
CA GLN A 80 -4.74 -10.75 7.42
C GLN A 80 -3.76 -9.66 7.04
N LEU A 81 -3.88 -9.18 5.80
CA LEU A 81 -3.10 -8.07 5.25
C LEU A 81 -4.06 -7.04 4.65
N THR A 82 -3.80 -5.77 4.87
CA THR A 82 -4.50 -4.68 4.18
C THR A 82 -3.81 -4.41 2.84
N SER A 83 -4.58 -4.42 1.76
CA SER A 83 -4.11 -4.21 0.40
C SER A 83 -4.97 -3.19 -0.34
N LEU A 84 -4.60 -2.85 -1.58
CA LEU A 84 -5.40 -1.96 -2.46
C LEU A 84 -6.81 -2.51 -2.74
N VAL A 85 -6.96 -3.84 -2.76
CA VAL A 85 -8.26 -4.48 -2.97
C VAL A 85 -9.06 -4.67 -1.66
N GLY A 86 -8.50 -4.21 -0.53
CA GLY A 86 -9.09 -4.33 0.80
C GLY A 86 -8.36 -5.34 1.68
N PRO A 87 -8.96 -5.75 2.81
CA PRO A 87 -8.38 -6.73 3.70
C PRO A 87 -8.39 -8.13 3.06
N ILE A 88 -7.20 -8.70 2.85
CA ILE A 88 -6.98 -10.05 2.33
C ILE A 88 -6.76 -10.99 3.50
N ARG A 89 -7.44 -12.11 3.52
CA ARG A 89 -7.26 -13.20 4.48
C ARG A 89 -6.59 -14.38 3.82
N GLY A 90 -5.52 -14.89 4.44
CA GLY A 90 -4.79 -16.04 3.95
C GLY A 90 -4.45 -17.02 5.06
N ARG A 91 -4.27 -18.29 4.70
CA ARG A 91 -3.73 -19.33 5.58
C ARG A 91 -2.28 -19.56 5.19
N ARG A 92 -1.42 -19.73 6.19
CA ARG A 92 0.00 -20.01 5.98
C ARG A 92 0.46 -21.14 6.89
N ARG A 93 1.39 -21.97 6.41
CA ARG A 93 2.02 -22.97 7.25
C ARG A 93 3.06 -22.30 8.14
N ILE A 94 3.06 -22.66 9.42
CA ILE A 94 4.03 -22.19 10.40
C ILE A 94 4.95 -23.33 10.83
N GLY A 95 6.23 -23.03 10.97
CA GLY A 95 7.26 -23.97 11.39
C GLY A 95 7.53 -23.93 12.87
N ARG A 96 7.94 -25.10 13.43
CA ARG A 96 8.48 -25.23 14.78
C ARG A 96 9.77 -26.03 14.77
N CYS A 97 10.63 -25.80 15.73
CA CYS A 97 11.80 -26.64 15.96
C CYS A 97 11.36 -27.97 16.63
N PRO A 98 11.79 -29.14 16.11
CA PRO A 98 11.51 -30.42 16.75
C PRO A 98 12.11 -30.55 18.15
N HIS A 99 13.22 -29.88 18.42
CA HIS A 99 13.92 -29.88 19.70
C HIS A 99 13.35 -28.85 20.71
N GLY A 100 12.24 -28.16 20.35
CA GLY A 100 11.61 -27.23 21.26
C GLY A 100 12.35 -25.90 21.47
N CYS A 101 13.31 -25.56 20.58
CA CYS A 101 13.98 -24.25 20.66
C CYS A 101 12.94 -23.12 20.54
N ASP A 102 13.08 -22.12 21.43
CA ASP A 102 12.28 -20.91 21.34
C ASP A 102 12.78 -20.05 20.20
N ILE A 103 12.05 -20.06 19.10
CA ILE A 103 12.38 -19.32 17.89
C ILE A 103 11.17 -18.50 17.44
N PRO A 104 11.39 -17.34 16.78
CA PRO A 104 10.32 -16.59 16.16
C PRO A 104 9.51 -17.46 15.19
N GLN A 105 8.22 -17.16 15.05
CA GLN A 105 7.35 -17.88 14.14
C GLN A 105 7.85 -17.77 12.70
N VAL A 106 8.26 -18.91 12.13
CA VAL A 106 8.76 -19.00 10.76
C VAL A 106 7.64 -19.43 9.83
N ALA A 107 7.40 -18.67 8.79
CA ALA A 107 6.42 -18.95 7.74
C ALA A 107 7.09 -18.80 6.37
N PRO A 108 7.66 -19.88 5.79
CA PRO A 108 8.38 -19.80 4.51
C PRO A 108 7.54 -19.23 3.36
N PHE A 109 6.24 -19.48 3.38
CA PHE A 109 5.30 -18.94 2.40
C PHE A 109 5.24 -17.41 2.40
N ASP A 110 5.27 -16.79 3.58
CA ASP A 110 5.31 -15.32 3.68
C ASP A 110 6.60 -14.76 3.08
N ALA A 111 7.74 -15.39 3.37
CA ALA A 111 9.02 -15.00 2.80
C ALA A 111 9.03 -15.09 1.26
N ALA A 112 8.43 -16.15 0.70
CA ALA A 112 8.30 -16.32 -0.75
C ALA A 112 7.40 -15.26 -1.40
N LEU A 113 6.47 -14.67 -0.63
CA LEU A 113 5.62 -13.54 -1.07
C LEU A 113 6.23 -12.16 -0.76
N GLY A 114 7.43 -12.11 -0.19
CA GLY A 114 8.06 -10.85 0.23
C GLY A 114 7.36 -10.18 1.42
N VAL A 115 6.60 -10.93 2.21
CA VAL A 115 5.83 -10.41 3.35
C VAL A 115 6.59 -10.62 4.65
N GLN A 116 6.91 -9.54 5.34
CA GLN A 116 7.63 -9.59 6.61
C GLN A 116 6.75 -10.16 7.76
N PRO A 117 7.34 -10.76 8.81
CA PRO A 117 6.61 -11.43 9.89
C PRO A 117 5.51 -10.57 10.54
N HIS A 118 5.76 -9.29 10.79
CA HIS A 118 4.83 -8.36 11.46
C HIS A 118 4.13 -7.38 10.51
N GLN A 119 4.37 -7.52 9.22
CA GLN A 119 3.77 -6.65 8.21
C GLN A 119 2.25 -6.86 8.16
N ARG A 120 1.49 -5.76 8.28
CA ARG A 120 0.03 -5.76 8.20
C ARG A 120 -0.50 -5.16 6.90
N THR A 121 0.35 -4.50 6.14
CA THR A 121 0.04 -3.82 4.89
C THR A 121 0.82 -4.46 3.75
N SER A 122 0.22 -4.64 2.62
CA SER A 122 0.89 -5.15 1.42
C SER A 122 1.91 -4.15 0.86
N GLY A 123 2.90 -4.63 0.12
CA GLY A 123 3.98 -3.80 -0.40
C GLY A 123 3.48 -2.72 -1.36
N GLU A 124 2.55 -3.06 -2.24
CA GLU A 124 1.97 -2.10 -3.19
C GLU A 124 1.22 -0.95 -2.49
N LEU A 125 0.52 -1.23 -1.38
CA LEU A 125 -0.16 -0.20 -0.61
C LEU A 125 0.84 0.71 0.11
N GLN A 126 1.96 0.16 0.58
CA GLN A 126 3.06 0.94 1.15
C GLN A 126 3.70 1.86 0.10
N CYS A 127 4.01 1.33 -1.09
CA CYS A 127 4.56 2.11 -2.20
C CYS A 127 3.61 3.24 -2.61
N LEU A 128 2.32 2.96 -2.74
CA LEU A 128 1.33 3.99 -3.06
C LEU A 128 1.27 5.07 -1.98
N GLY A 129 1.28 4.69 -0.71
CA GLY A 129 1.32 5.63 0.41
C GLY A 129 2.54 6.54 0.36
N CYS A 130 3.72 5.99 0.13
CA CYS A 130 4.95 6.77 -0.04
C CYS A 130 4.86 7.73 -1.23
N ALA A 131 4.37 7.26 -2.38
CA ALA A 131 4.23 8.10 -3.58
C ALA A 131 3.26 9.27 -3.35
N LEU A 132 2.14 9.05 -2.67
CA LEU A 132 1.18 10.11 -2.32
C LEU A 132 1.78 11.14 -1.37
N VAL A 133 2.52 10.71 -0.34
CA VAL A 133 3.20 11.60 0.60
C VAL A 133 4.21 12.50 -0.12
N VAL A 134 5.04 11.92 -1.01
CA VAL A 134 6.02 12.66 -1.80
C VAL A 134 5.31 13.68 -2.72
N SER A 135 4.25 13.27 -3.41
CA SER A 135 3.49 14.14 -4.31
C SER A 135 2.85 15.31 -3.56
N LEU A 136 2.26 15.06 -2.39
CA LEU A 136 1.69 16.11 -1.54
C LEU A 136 2.76 17.06 -1.02
N HIS A 137 3.92 16.52 -0.60
CA HIS A 137 5.04 17.35 -0.14
C HIS A 137 5.53 18.31 -1.23
N ASN A 138 5.73 17.81 -2.45
CA ASN A 138 6.14 18.61 -3.59
C ASN A 138 5.10 19.68 -3.94
N ALA A 139 3.81 19.33 -3.96
CA ALA A 139 2.74 20.29 -4.21
C ALA A 139 2.69 21.41 -3.15
N LEU A 140 2.91 21.08 -1.88
CA LEU A 140 2.98 22.06 -0.80
C LEU A 140 4.20 22.98 -0.92
N GLN A 141 5.35 22.46 -1.35
CA GLN A 141 6.54 23.27 -1.62
C GLN A 141 6.30 24.25 -2.76
N ASP A 142 5.69 23.81 -3.85
CA ASP A 142 5.34 24.66 -4.99
C ASP A 142 4.39 25.81 -4.59
N LEU A 143 3.39 25.52 -3.76
CA LEU A 143 2.49 26.54 -3.22
C LEU A 143 3.23 27.56 -2.35
N ARG A 144 4.15 27.12 -1.49
CA ARG A 144 4.98 27.99 -0.66
C ARG A 144 5.90 28.88 -1.50
N PHE A 145 6.43 28.34 -2.59
CA PHE A 145 7.29 29.09 -3.50
C PHE A 145 6.49 30.17 -4.26
N ARG A 146 5.30 29.83 -4.74
CA ARG A 146 4.41 30.79 -5.43
C ARG A 146 3.85 31.86 -4.52
N SER A 147 3.74 31.61 -3.22
CA SER A 147 3.23 32.56 -2.22
C SER A 147 4.31 33.51 -1.71
N ARG A 148 5.58 33.39 -2.11
CA ARG A 148 6.59 34.41 -1.79
C ARG A 148 6.31 35.66 -2.58
N PRO A 149 6.08 36.82 -1.93
CA PRO A 149 5.93 38.10 -2.62
C PRO A 149 7.21 38.30 -3.45
N ARG A 150 7.01 38.62 -4.75
CA ARG A 150 8.12 39.06 -5.60
C ARG A 150 8.71 40.30 -4.93
N GLN A 151 9.89 40.16 -4.34
CA GLN A 151 10.67 41.34 -3.97
C GLN A 151 11.01 42.05 -5.29
N LEU A 152 10.30 43.15 -5.54
CA LEU A 152 10.66 44.09 -6.62
C LEU A 152 12.14 44.49 -6.42
N PRO A 153 12.95 44.52 -7.47
CA PRO A 153 14.31 44.99 -7.35
C PRO A 153 14.25 46.42 -6.82
N ARG A 154 14.97 46.69 -5.75
CA ARG A 154 15.19 48.07 -5.22
C ARG A 154 15.98 48.86 -6.25
N ALA A 155 15.30 49.54 -7.18
CA ALA A 155 15.92 50.34 -8.22
C ALA A 155 16.19 51.80 -7.81
N ASP A 156 15.94 52.18 -6.57
CA ASP A 156 15.97 53.64 -6.21
C ASP A 156 16.80 53.95 -4.94
N GLN A 157 18.01 53.43 -4.83
CA GLN A 157 18.93 53.84 -3.75
C GLN A 157 20.27 54.39 -4.22
N GLN A 158 20.46 54.66 -5.53
CA GLN A 158 21.71 55.23 -6.05
C GLN A 158 21.62 56.70 -6.52
N ALA A 159 20.49 57.38 -6.33
CA ALA A 159 20.31 58.76 -6.83
C ALA A 159 20.59 59.88 -5.81
N SER A 160 21.16 59.58 -4.65
CA SER A 160 21.35 60.61 -3.60
C SER A 160 22.81 60.84 -3.15
N GLN A 161 23.80 60.50 -3.99
CA GLN A 161 25.18 60.89 -3.73
C GLN A 161 25.73 61.72 -4.91
N GLN A 162 25.27 62.98 -5.05
CA GLN A 162 26.03 64.03 -5.78
C GLN A 162 26.97 64.70 -4.79
N PRO A 163 28.27 64.75 -5.04
CA PRO A 163 29.18 65.60 -4.29
C PRO A 163 28.94 67.04 -4.73
N SER A 164 28.68 67.92 -3.79
CA SER A 164 28.67 69.36 -3.96
C SER A 164 30.11 69.83 -4.07
N ASP A 165 30.58 70.01 -5.30
CA ASP A 165 31.78 70.86 -5.56
C ASP A 165 31.40 72.31 -5.45
N SER A 166 31.87 72.92 -4.40
CA SER A 166 31.89 74.42 -4.27
C SER A 166 33.23 74.97 -4.81
N PRO A 167 33.21 75.90 -5.70
CA PRO A 167 34.45 76.57 -6.16
C PRO A 167 34.95 77.56 -5.09
N VAL A 168 36.19 77.48 -4.67
CA VAL A 168 36.91 78.46 -3.93
C VAL A 168 37.44 79.51 -4.95
N GLN A 169 36.96 80.71 -4.84
CA GLN A 169 37.55 81.89 -5.51
C GLN A 169 38.65 82.56 -4.64
N SER A 170 39.69 82.97 -5.34
CA SER A 170 40.71 83.96 -5.08
C SER A 170 42.05 83.50 -4.67
#